data_5c789797f3062a0328670484bec66e1e
#
_entry.id   5c789797f3062a0328670484bec66e1e
#
_cell.length_a   1.000
_cell.length_b   1.000
_cell.length_c   1.000
_cell.angle_alpha   90.00
_cell.angle_beta   90.00
_cell.angle_gamma   90.00
#
_symmetry.space_group_name_H-M   'P 1'
#
loop_
_entity.id
_entity.type
_entity.pdbx_description
1 polymer ?
#
loop_
_entity_poly.entity_id
_entity_poly.type
_entity_poly.pdbx_seq_one_letter_code
_entity_poly.pdbx_strand_id
1 'polypeptide(L)'
;GNIKFYIYDDGDYTLYQELGGDLLTIHLLDNEKYPSNYKKYTVTIDGEEYTVYKLTKDSKYYLVYGENVETGDKGLYLYDSVDRTIQRYYTEEVDSLNDELRINSFIIVGLTCLIVLLLIIFLIALHTKNSGKRKKKKEIKKRLKQEKSDFLKD
;
A
#
# COMPACT_ATOMS: atom_id res chain seq x y z
N GLY A 1 5.74 43.35 -13.32
CA GLY A 1 6.11 42.19 -14.12
C GLY A 1 6.99 41.28 -13.28
N ASN A 2 6.77 39.97 -13.33
CA ASN A 2 7.60 39.02 -12.59
C ASN A 2 8.96 38.92 -13.28
N ILE A 3 10.03 39.11 -12.52
CA ILE A 3 11.40 38.91 -12.98
C ILE A 3 11.68 37.41 -12.88
N LYS A 4 12.15 36.80 -13.96
CA LYS A 4 12.58 35.40 -13.99
C LYS A 4 14.09 35.34 -14.14
N PHE A 5 14.72 34.47 -13.36
CA PHE A 5 16.14 34.20 -13.44
C PHE A 5 16.39 32.92 -14.23
N TYR A 6 17.48 32.88 -14.99
CA TYR A 6 17.88 31.72 -15.76
C TYR A 6 19.34 31.39 -15.47
N ILE A 7 19.66 30.13 -15.33
CA ILE A 7 21.03 29.64 -15.34
C ILE A 7 21.41 29.38 -16.78
N TYR A 8 22.58 29.90 -17.20
CA TYR A 8 23.19 29.57 -18.48
C TYR A 8 24.24 28.49 -18.25
N ASP A 9 24.11 27.37 -18.92
CA ASP A 9 25.06 26.27 -18.88
C ASP A 9 25.19 25.65 -20.29
N ASP A 10 26.42 25.57 -20.80
CA ASP A 10 26.82 24.94 -22.06
C ASP A 10 25.92 25.27 -23.29
N GLY A 11 25.44 26.50 -23.38
CA GLY A 11 24.61 26.98 -24.49
C GLY A 11 23.12 27.04 -24.24
N ASP A 12 22.65 26.45 -23.17
CA ASP A 12 21.23 26.39 -22.80
C ASP A 12 20.89 27.31 -21.62
N TYR A 13 19.64 27.78 -21.60
CA TYR A 13 19.07 28.57 -20.49
C TYR A 13 18.04 27.77 -19.78
N THR A 14 18.30 27.42 -18.52
CA THR A 14 17.35 26.73 -17.63
C THR A 14 16.74 27.72 -16.66
N LEU A 15 15.42 27.70 -16.50
CA LEU A 15 14.73 28.56 -15.55
C LEU A 15 15.19 28.23 -14.13
N TYR A 16 15.70 29.27 -13.44
CA TYR A 16 16.07 29.16 -12.02
C TYR A 16 14.81 29.24 -11.16
N GLN A 17 14.48 28.20 -10.46
CA GLN A 17 13.36 28.16 -9.52
C GLN A 17 13.81 27.59 -8.18
N GLU A 18 13.39 28.26 -7.12
CA GLU A 18 13.59 27.80 -5.75
C GLU A 18 12.25 27.46 -5.10
N LEU A 19 12.20 26.38 -4.35
CA LEU A 19 11.11 26.01 -3.49
C LEU A 19 11.56 26.17 -2.04
N GLY A 20 11.02 27.16 -1.35
CA GLY A 20 11.31 27.44 0.06
C GLY A 20 10.37 26.70 0.99
N GLY A 21 10.94 26.08 2.02
CA GLY A 21 10.24 25.64 3.22
C GLY A 21 10.72 26.47 4.42
N ASP A 22 10.17 26.20 5.61
CA ASP A 22 10.51 26.95 6.82
C ASP A 22 11.98 26.80 7.25
N LEU A 23 12.61 25.66 6.94
CA LEU A 23 13.97 25.33 7.37
C LEU A 23 14.93 25.02 6.21
N LEU A 24 14.45 24.90 5.00
CA LEU A 24 15.23 24.39 3.89
C LEU A 24 14.74 25.01 2.57
N THR A 25 15.68 25.41 1.73
CA THR A 25 15.40 25.87 0.36
C THR A 25 16.03 24.92 -0.65
N ILE A 26 15.26 24.54 -1.65
CA ILE A 26 15.68 23.65 -2.73
C ILE A 26 15.67 24.41 -4.05
N HIS A 27 16.80 24.43 -4.74
CA HIS A 27 16.87 24.81 -6.14
C HIS A 27 16.36 23.64 -6.98
N LEU A 28 15.28 23.86 -7.72
CA LEU A 28 14.65 22.81 -8.53
C LEU A 28 15.49 22.50 -9.78
N LEU A 29 15.69 21.22 -10.00
CA LEU A 29 16.42 20.68 -11.13
C LEU A 29 15.52 19.72 -11.91
N ASP A 30 15.77 19.61 -13.22
CA ASP A 30 15.11 18.59 -14.03
C ASP A 30 15.62 17.19 -13.67
N ASN A 31 14.71 16.25 -13.60
CA ASN A 31 15.01 14.82 -13.40
C ASN A 31 14.06 13.96 -14.22
N GLU A 32 14.60 12.98 -14.90
CA GLU A 32 13.82 12.03 -15.68
C GLU A 32 13.31 10.83 -14.85
N LYS A 33 13.87 10.62 -13.65
CA LYS A 33 13.61 9.43 -12.83
C LYS A 33 12.86 9.77 -11.53
N TYR A 34 11.56 9.60 -11.59
CA TYR A 34 10.69 9.62 -10.40
C TYR A 34 10.12 8.22 -10.16
N PRO A 35 9.74 7.86 -8.91
CA PRO A 35 9.07 6.60 -8.63
C PRO A 35 7.79 6.46 -9.48
N SER A 36 7.56 5.27 -10.04
CA SER A 36 6.51 5.00 -11.05
C SER A 36 5.08 5.26 -10.59
N ASN A 37 4.85 5.28 -9.28
CA ASN A 37 3.56 5.57 -8.65
C ASN A 37 3.28 7.07 -8.53
N TYR A 38 4.27 7.94 -8.77
CA TYR A 38 4.09 9.40 -8.80
C TYR A 38 3.74 9.87 -10.21
N LYS A 39 2.86 10.87 -10.29
CA LYS A 39 2.43 11.49 -11.56
C LYS A 39 2.76 12.97 -11.56
N LYS A 40 3.10 13.50 -12.73
CA LYS A 40 3.43 14.91 -12.95
C LYS A 40 2.19 15.79 -12.85
N TYR A 41 2.30 16.89 -12.10
CA TYR A 41 1.28 17.94 -11.96
C TYR A 41 1.94 19.31 -11.98
N THR A 42 1.17 20.33 -12.37
CA THR A 42 1.52 21.72 -12.17
C THR A 42 0.73 22.24 -10.98
N VAL A 43 1.39 22.89 -10.04
CA VAL A 43 0.79 23.50 -8.84
C VAL A 43 1.23 24.95 -8.71
N THR A 44 0.41 25.77 -8.07
CA THR A 44 0.76 27.16 -7.77
C THR A 44 1.10 27.25 -6.29
N ILE A 45 2.30 27.74 -5.98
CA ILE A 45 2.76 27.98 -4.61
C ILE A 45 3.25 29.44 -4.56
N ASP A 46 2.72 30.22 -3.64
CA ASP A 46 3.04 31.66 -3.46
C ASP A 46 2.92 32.49 -4.75
N GLY A 47 2.01 32.09 -5.67
CA GLY A 47 1.75 32.78 -6.92
C GLY A 47 2.63 32.36 -8.10
N GLU A 48 3.56 31.42 -7.90
CA GLU A 48 4.40 30.83 -8.94
C GLU A 48 3.97 29.42 -9.30
N GLU A 49 4.14 29.04 -10.57
CA GLU A 49 3.82 27.71 -11.05
C GLU A 49 5.04 26.78 -10.96
N TYR A 50 4.83 25.62 -10.35
CA TYR A 50 5.84 24.59 -10.17
C TYR A 50 5.41 23.28 -10.81
N THR A 51 6.35 22.60 -11.44
CA THR A 51 6.19 21.20 -11.83
C THR A 51 6.57 20.30 -10.67
N VAL A 52 5.61 19.50 -10.19
CA VAL A 52 5.79 18.59 -9.06
C VAL A 52 5.25 17.20 -9.38
N TYR A 53 5.64 16.21 -8.60
CA TYR A 53 5.12 14.85 -8.71
C TYR A 53 4.32 14.49 -7.46
N LYS A 54 3.14 13.88 -7.66
CA LYS A 54 2.18 13.53 -6.59
C LYS A 54 1.71 12.10 -6.75
N LEU A 55 1.43 11.42 -5.63
CA LEU A 55 0.81 10.09 -5.62
C LEU A 55 -0.63 10.14 -6.13
N THR A 56 -1.39 11.14 -5.69
CA THR A 56 -2.79 11.39 -6.10
C THR A 56 -2.99 12.85 -6.40
N LYS A 57 -4.04 13.18 -7.15
CA LYS A 57 -4.38 14.59 -7.49
C LYS A 57 -4.52 15.46 -6.23
N ASP A 58 -5.13 14.91 -5.19
CA ASP A 58 -5.45 15.64 -3.96
C ASP A 58 -4.36 15.53 -2.88
N SER A 59 -3.21 14.90 -3.20
CA SER A 59 -2.07 14.83 -2.29
C SER A 59 -1.55 16.22 -1.97
N LYS A 60 -1.29 16.46 -0.69
CA LYS A 60 -0.64 17.66 -0.17
C LYS A 60 0.89 17.56 -0.18
N TYR A 61 1.39 16.37 -0.41
CA TYR A 61 2.82 16.06 -0.50
C TYR A 61 3.27 16.10 -1.96
N TYR A 62 4.28 16.90 -2.23
CA TYR A 62 4.85 17.10 -3.58
C TYR A 62 6.27 16.58 -3.60
N LEU A 63 6.55 15.64 -4.50
CA LEU A 63 7.90 15.15 -4.73
C LEU A 63 8.54 16.00 -5.82
N VAL A 64 9.71 16.53 -5.52
CA VAL A 64 10.53 17.34 -6.43
C VAL A 64 11.96 16.83 -6.44
N TYR A 65 12.66 17.08 -7.52
CA TYR A 65 14.11 16.88 -7.59
C TYR A 65 14.81 18.22 -7.53
N GLY A 66 15.88 18.31 -6.77
CA GLY A 66 16.60 19.55 -6.65
C GLY A 66 17.87 19.43 -5.84
N GLU A 67 18.50 20.56 -5.66
CA GLU A 67 19.71 20.78 -4.89
C GLU A 67 19.40 21.61 -3.65
N ASN A 68 19.81 21.13 -2.48
CA ASN A 68 19.75 21.90 -1.27
C ASN A 68 20.71 23.12 -1.39
N VAL A 69 20.17 24.31 -1.29
CA VAL A 69 20.93 25.55 -1.47
C VAL A 69 22.05 25.73 -0.44
N GLU A 70 21.87 25.18 0.77
CA GLU A 70 22.86 25.30 1.84
C GLU A 70 23.99 24.25 1.76
N THR A 71 23.64 23.00 1.41
CA THR A 71 24.60 21.89 1.46
C THR A 71 25.12 21.48 0.08
N GLY A 72 24.42 21.85 -0.99
CA GLY A 72 24.71 21.39 -2.36
C GLY A 72 24.27 19.97 -2.65
N ASP A 73 23.55 19.30 -1.73
CA ASP A 73 23.09 17.94 -1.89
C ASP A 73 21.97 17.83 -2.90
N LYS A 74 22.20 17.07 -3.98
CA LYS A 74 21.19 16.79 -5.00
C LYS A 74 20.38 15.55 -4.69
N GLY A 75 19.07 15.60 -5.01
CA GLY A 75 18.20 14.43 -4.90
C GLY A 75 16.72 14.73 -4.86
N LEU A 76 15.95 13.72 -4.53
CA LEU A 76 14.51 13.85 -4.35
C LEU A 76 14.19 14.44 -2.97
N TYR A 77 13.25 15.36 -2.95
CA TYR A 77 12.74 16.01 -1.75
C TYR A 77 11.22 15.97 -1.74
N LEU A 78 10.66 15.77 -0.56
CA LEU A 78 9.22 15.80 -0.32
C LEU A 78 8.85 17.13 0.34
N TYR A 79 8.01 17.90 -0.34
CA TYR A 79 7.45 19.16 0.16
C TYR A 79 6.04 18.90 0.69
N ASP A 80 5.79 19.25 1.95
CA ASP A 80 4.46 19.34 2.53
C ASP A 80 3.89 20.74 2.29
N SER A 81 2.82 20.83 1.48
CA SER A 81 2.20 22.11 1.12
C SER A 81 1.34 22.72 2.24
N VAL A 82 1.08 21.98 3.32
CA VAL A 82 0.32 22.46 4.48
C VAL A 82 1.25 23.08 5.51
N ASP A 83 2.25 22.30 5.91
CA ASP A 83 3.20 22.70 6.95
C ASP A 83 4.42 23.43 6.38
N ARG A 84 4.51 23.57 5.05
CA ARG A 84 5.61 24.20 4.31
C ARG A 84 6.98 23.64 4.68
N THR A 85 7.04 22.35 4.98
CA THR A 85 8.27 21.66 5.32
C THR A 85 8.83 20.91 4.14
N ILE A 86 10.15 20.84 4.05
CA ILE A 86 10.88 20.07 3.03
C ILE A 86 11.74 19.04 3.74
N GLN A 87 11.70 17.80 3.27
CA GLN A 87 12.55 16.72 3.78
C GLN A 87 13.13 15.89 2.64
N ARG A 88 14.30 15.31 2.87
CA ARG A 88 14.94 14.41 1.92
C ARG A 88 14.06 13.17 1.73
N TYR A 89 13.85 12.77 0.48
CA TYR A 89 13.14 11.54 0.12
C TYR A 89 14.14 10.47 -0.29
N TYR A 90 14.18 9.37 0.46
CA TYR A 90 15.06 8.23 0.20
C TYR A 90 14.24 7.11 -0.46
N THR A 91 14.46 6.91 -1.75
CA THR A 91 13.75 5.88 -2.55
C THR A 91 14.02 4.47 -2.04
N GLU A 92 15.26 4.17 -1.66
CA GLU A 92 15.68 2.84 -1.20
C GLU A 92 14.99 2.44 0.11
N GLU A 93 14.82 3.37 1.04
CA GLU A 93 14.11 3.11 2.30
C GLU A 93 12.61 2.88 2.09
N VAL A 94 11.99 3.67 1.22
CA VAL A 94 10.56 3.54 0.92
C VAL A 94 10.28 2.25 0.16
N ASP A 95 11.13 1.86 -0.77
CA ASP A 95 10.99 0.62 -1.53
C ASP A 95 11.18 -0.61 -0.61
N SER A 96 12.15 -0.58 0.31
CA SER A 96 12.33 -1.66 1.29
C SER A 96 11.13 -1.82 2.24
N LEU A 97 10.58 -0.72 2.74
CA LEU A 97 9.37 -0.73 3.58
C LEU A 97 8.15 -1.26 2.82
N ASN A 98 7.99 -0.89 1.55
CA ASN A 98 6.91 -1.40 0.72
C ASN A 98 7.03 -2.91 0.48
N ASP A 99 8.24 -3.42 0.28
CA ASP A 99 8.47 -4.85 0.10
C ASP A 99 8.20 -5.64 1.39
N GLU A 100 8.60 -5.13 2.55
CA GLU A 100 8.25 -5.73 3.85
C GLU A 100 6.73 -5.76 4.08
N LEU A 101 6.02 -4.68 3.77
CA LEU A 101 4.56 -4.61 3.88
C LEU A 101 3.87 -5.61 2.94
N ARG A 102 4.38 -5.80 1.73
CA ARG A 102 3.86 -6.80 0.78
C ARG A 102 4.06 -8.21 1.30
N ILE A 103 5.25 -8.55 1.79
CA ILE A 103 5.55 -9.88 2.35
C ILE A 103 4.61 -10.17 3.54
N ASN A 104 4.46 -9.23 4.46
CA ASN A 104 3.57 -9.36 5.60
C ASN A 104 2.11 -9.55 5.18
N SER A 105 1.65 -8.85 4.16
CA SER A 105 0.31 -9.01 3.60
C SER A 105 0.09 -10.42 3.03
N PHE A 106 1.06 -10.98 2.30
CA PHE A 106 0.98 -12.36 1.79
C PHE A 106 0.95 -13.40 2.91
N ILE A 107 1.72 -13.19 3.98
CA ILE A 107 1.71 -14.07 5.16
C ILE A 107 0.33 -14.07 5.82
N ILE A 108 -0.28 -12.89 6.03
CA ILE A 108 -1.61 -12.76 6.62
C ILE A 108 -2.66 -13.47 5.78
N VAL A 109 -2.65 -13.27 4.47
CA VAL A 109 -3.60 -13.94 3.54
C VAL A 109 -3.41 -15.45 3.60
N GLY A 110 -2.16 -15.94 3.56
CA GLY A 110 -1.85 -17.38 3.64
C GLY A 110 -2.34 -18.01 4.94
N LEU A 111 -2.12 -17.33 6.08
CA LEU A 111 -2.59 -17.79 7.39
C LEU A 111 -4.12 -17.84 7.46
N THR A 112 -4.77 -16.82 6.92
CA THR A 112 -6.24 -16.75 6.87
C THR A 112 -6.83 -17.91 6.05
N CYS A 113 -6.25 -18.22 4.88
CA CYS A 113 -6.66 -19.35 4.07
C CYS A 113 -6.47 -20.69 4.80
N LEU A 114 -5.37 -20.85 5.53
CA LEU A 114 -5.11 -22.06 6.33
C LEU A 114 -6.17 -22.25 7.42
N ILE A 115 -6.52 -21.18 8.15
CA ILE A 115 -7.55 -21.23 9.19
C ILE A 115 -8.91 -21.63 8.60
N VAL A 116 -9.30 -21.06 7.47
CA VAL A 116 -10.55 -21.41 6.78
C VAL A 116 -10.56 -22.90 6.37
N LEU A 117 -9.45 -23.39 5.82
CA LEU A 117 -9.31 -24.81 5.47
C LEU A 117 -9.48 -25.74 6.69
N LEU A 118 -8.83 -25.42 7.79
CA LEU A 118 -8.97 -26.18 9.04
C LEU A 118 -10.39 -26.19 9.57
N LEU A 119 -11.10 -25.06 9.49
CA LEU A 119 -12.51 -24.97 9.87
C LEU A 119 -13.40 -25.86 8.99
N ILE A 120 -13.17 -25.89 7.68
CA ILE A 120 -13.90 -26.76 6.75
C ILE A 120 -13.68 -28.24 7.10
N ILE A 121 -12.42 -28.65 7.32
CA ILE A 121 -12.08 -30.02 7.71
C ILE A 121 -12.77 -30.39 9.02
N PHE A 122 -12.74 -29.49 10.00
CA PHE A 122 -13.41 -29.69 11.29
C PHE A 122 -14.92 -29.87 11.16
N LEU A 123 -15.57 -29.05 10.33
CA LEU A 123 -17.02 -29.16 10.06
C LEU A 123 -17.37 -30.49 9.37
N ILE A 124 -16.55 -30.94 8.40
CA ILE A 124 -16.73 -32.24 7.75
C ILE A 124 -16.59 -33.37 8.78
N ALA A 125 -15.58 -33.32 9.64
CA ALA A 125 -15.38 -34.32 10.71
C ALA A 125 -16.56 -34.39 11.67
N LEU A 126 -17.12 -33.24 12.08
CA LEU A 126 -18.33 -33.18 12.90
C LEU A 126 -19.55 -33.77 12.19
N HIS A 127 -19.72 -33.45 10.92
CA HIS A 127 -20.83 -33.94 10.11
C HIS A 127 -20.79 -35.47 9.95
N THR A 128 -19.61 -36.02 9.64
CA THR A 128 -19.42 -37.48 9.49
C THR A 128 -19.66 -38.22 10.82
N LYS A 129 -19.17 -37.68 11.95
CA LYS A 129 -19.40 -38.24 13.29
C LYS A 129 -20.89 -38.26 13.68
N ASN A 130 -21.63 -37.20 13.32
CA ASN A 130 -23.06 -37.11 13.58
C ASN A 130 -23.88 -38.04 12.65
N SER A 131 -23.49 -38.19 11.41
CA SER A 131 -24.10 -39.10 10.44
C SER A 131 -23.97 -40.58 10.88
N GLY A 132 -22.79 -40.97 11.38
CA GLY A 132 -22.55 -42.31 11.92
C GLY A 132 -23.45 -42.63 13.14
N LYS A 133 -23.60 -41.69 14.08
CA LYS A 133 -24.51 -41.85 15.24
C LYS A 133 -25.98 -42.00 14.81
N ARG A 134 -26.42 -41.25 13.82
CA ARG A 134 -27.80 -41.33 13.29
C ARG A 134 -28.06 -42.66 12.59
N LYS A 135 -27.11 -43.23 11.85
CA LYS A 135 -27.21 -44.54 11.19
C LYS A 135 -27.33 -45.66 12.25
N LYS A 136 -26.44 -45.69 13.23
CA LYS A 136 -26.51 -46.67 14.34
C LYS A 136 -27.85 -46.62 15.10
N LYS A 137 -28.36 -45.43 15.40
CA LYS A 137 -29.65 -45.27 16.09
C LYS A 137 -30.84 -45.74 15.25
N LYS A 138 -30.81 -45.59 13.94
CA LYS A 138 -31.84 -46.11 13.02
C LYS A 138 -31.79 -47.64 12.92
N GLU A 139 -30.60 -48.24 12.91
CA GLU A 139 -30.41 -49.70 12.83
C GLU A 139 -30.88 -50.41 14.11
N ILE A 140 -30.54 -49.86 15.30
CA ILE A 140 -31.04 -50.34 16.58
C ILE A 140 -32.58 -50.28 16.65
N LYS A 141 -33.15 -49.16 16.17
CA LYS A 141 -34.61 -49.00 16.13
C LYS A 141 -35.33 -49.98 15.19
N LYS A 142 -34.67 -50.35 14.09
CA LYS A 142 -35.16 -51.38 13.16
C LYS A 142 -35.12 -52.80 13.79
N ARG A 143 -34.02 -53.16 14.47
CA ARG A 143 -33.86 -54.47 15.14
C ARG A 143 -34.91 -54.63 16.28
N LEU A 144 -35.09 -53.63 17.11
CA LEU A 144 -36.10 -53.64 18.19
C LEU A 144 -37.54 -53.73 17.65
N LYS A 145 -37.81 -53.15 16.49
CA LYS A 145 -39.15 -53.26 15.87
C LYS A 145 -39.40 -54.65 15.27
N GLN A 146 -38.38 -55.29 14.79
CA GLN A 146 -38.43 -56.65 14.21
C GLN A 146 -38.60 -57.67 15.33
N GLU A 147 -37.84 -57.61 16.39
CA GLU A 147 -37.94 -58.45 17.58
C GLU A 147 -39.31 -58.39 18.24
N LYS A 148 -39.90 -57.18 18.33
CA LYS A 148 -41.25 -56.95 18.83
C LYS A 148 -42.34 -57.52 17.94
N SER A 149 -42.10 -57.56 16.61
CA SER A 149 -43.02 -58.17 15.62
C SER A 149 -42.99 -59.70 15.66
N ASP A 150 -41.81 -60.26 15.95
CA ASP A 150 -41.65 -61.70 16.00
C ASP A 150 -42.22 -62.27 17.31
N PHE A 151 -42.10 -61.52 18.42
CA PHE A 151 -42.70 -61.88 19.72
C PHE A 151 -44.25 -61.84 19.77
N LEU A 152 -44.88 -61.13 18.83
CA LEU A 152 -46.36 -61.02 18.76
C LEU A 152 -46.96 -62.06 17.78
N LYS A 153 -46.17 -62.96 17.19
CA LYS A 153 -46.62 -63.98 16.24
C LYS A 153 -46.65 -65.40 16.82
N ASP A 154 -46.02 -65.58 17.98
CA ASP A 154 -46.10 -66.75 18.82
C ASP A 154 -47.24 -66.60 19.86
#